data_416d910bd95dbfc9b16cfba1f4c87869
#
_entry.id   416d910bd95dbfc9b16cfba1f4c87869
#
_cell.length_a   1.000
_cell.length_b   1.000
_cell.length_c   1.000
_cell.angle_alpha   90.00
_cell.angle_beta   90.00
_cell.angle_gamma   90.00
#
_symmetry.space_group_name_H-M   'P 1'
#
loop_
_entity.id
_entity.type
_entity.pdbx_description
1 polymer ?
#
loop_
_entity_poly.entity_id
_entity_poly.type
_entity_poly.pdbx_seq_one_letter_code
_entity_poly.pdbx_strand_id
1 'polypeptide(L)'
;SMLRNFTESDKTLLPLLGEAGQGKTNQLCFWTEEISASYDGVLIFSSSDFSEYGLPATLRRVFGTSPRKDPERIVREMHERAAQEGRIIYVFFDAINECLHYEENSELIGPVALYESFRNLFIKPEYSRFKVLFTCRNYTWKNLFHKQMGRDEAFMYKPDGGAEVHGFNDAELQEAWRIYQNLYQMSNDFNTLSKVSLVRLKDPLVLKIACTNHVGRTLPDELEKFTSVALFEEMTDIIS
;
A
#
# COMPACT_ATOMS: atom_id res chain seq x y z
N SER A 1 13.36 -1.79 11.34
CA SER A 1 12.27 -1.98 10.36
C SER A 1 12.69 -1.50 8.99
N MET A 2 12.05 -1.98 7.92
CA MET A 2 12.27 -1.51 6.53
C MET A 2 12.06 0.00 6.42
N LEU A 3 11.00 0.52 7.03
CA LEU A 3 10.70 1.96 7.03
C LEU A 3 11.86 2.76 7.62
N ARG A 4 12.39 2.36 8.76
CA ARG A 4 13.52 3.04 9.41
C ARG A 4 14.76 3.07 8.51
N ASN A 5 15.14 1.93 7.93
CA ASN A 5 16.28 1.85 7.02
C ASN A 5 16.08 2.73 5.76
N PHE A 6 14.86 2.77 5.22
CA PHE A 6 14.51 3.68 4.13
C PHE A 6 14.60 5.15 4.55
N THR A 7 14.11 5.49 5.74
CA THR A 7 14.16 6.84 6.28
C THR A 7 15.60 7.34 6.43
N GLU A 8 16.48 6.49 6.98
CA GLU A 8 17.89 6.80 7.22
C GLU A 8 18.74 6.78 5.94
N SER A 9 18.25 6.21 4.84
CA SER A 9 18.95 6.18 3.55
C SER A 9 18.91 7.53 2.83
N ASP A 10 19.79 7.69 1.83
CA ASP A 10 19.79 8.82 0.89
C ASP A 10 18.67 8.71 -0.19
N LYS A 11 17.91 7.61 -0.19
CA LYS A 11 16.90 7.31 -1.21
C LYS A 11 15.57 7.99 -0.90
N THR A 12 14.86 8.37 -1.95
CA THR A 12 13.59 9.10 -1.87
C THR A 12 12.39 8.23 -2.21
N LEU A 13 12.59 7.16 -2.97
CA LEU A 13 11.52 6.32 -3.51
C LEU A 13 11.59 4.90 -2.97
N LEU A 14 10.47 4.39 -2.43
CA LEU A 14 10.30 2.98 -2.04
C LEU A 14 9.06 2.39 -2.72
N PRO A 15 9.20 1.54 -3.74
CA PRO A 15 8.10 0.73 -4.23
C PRO A 15 7.85 -0.45 -3.27
N LEU A 16 6.67 -0.49 -2.66
CA LEU A 16 6.22 -1.61 -1.83
C LEU A 16 5.37 -2.54 -2.67
N LEU A 17 5.91 -3.69 -2.99
CA LEU A 17 5.33 -4.63 -3.93
C LEU A 17 4.65 -5.81 -3.22
N GLY A 18 3.78 -6.51 -3.92
CA GLY A 18 3.13 -7.73 -3.42
C GLY A 18 1.85 -8.03 -4.18
N GLU A 19 1.37 -9.25 -4.09
CA GLU A 19 0.13 -9.68 -4.75
C GLU A 19 -1.10 -9.05 -4.08
N ALA A 20 -2.26 -9.20 -4.72
CA ALA A 20 -3.53 -8.73 -4.16
C ALA A 20 -3.79 -9.38 -2.79
N GLY A 21 -4.26 -8.60 -1.82
CA GLY A 21 -4.61 -9.11 -0.50
C GLY A 21 -3.45 -9.36 0.48
N GLN A 22 -2.20 -9.22 0.07
CA GLN A 22 -1.02 -9.45 0.93
C GLN A 22 -0.77 -8.39 2.02
N GLY A 23 -1.70 -7.45 2.21
CA GLY A 23 -1.61 -6.52 3.34
C GLY A 23 -0.78 -5.26 3.09
N LYS A 24 -0.49 -4.88 1.84
CA LYS A 24 0.25 -3.64 1.51
C LYS A 24 -0.39 -2.40 2.15
N THR A 25 -1.69 -2.24 2.03
CA THR A 25 -2.46 -1.14 2.66
C THR A 25 -2.33 -1.17 4.18
N ASN A 26 -2.44 -2.36 4.80
CA ASN A 26 -2.25 -2.50 6.26
C ASN A 26 -0.84 -2.09 6.69
N GLN A 27 0.18 -2.43 5.88
CA GLN A 27 1.55 -2.01 6.14
C GLN A 27 1.71 -0.49 6.07
N LEU A 28 1.03 0.18 5.12
CA LEU A 28 1.01 1.65 5.07
C LEU A 28 0.34 2.24 6.32
N CYS A 29 -0.80 1.70 6.73
CA CYS A 29 -1.49 2.15 7.95
C CYS A 29 -0.59 2.01 9.19
N PHE A 30 0.04 0.86 9.36
CA PHE A 30 0.98 0.63 10.45
C PHE A 30 2.14 1.63 10.45
N TRP A 31 2.76 1.87 9.29
CA TRP A 31 3.82 2.86 9.17
C TRP A 31 3.33 4.29 9.41
N THR A 32 2.10 4.60 9.03
CA THR A 32 1.51 5.91 9.33
C THR A 32 1.39 6.16 10.82
N GLU A 33 0.99 5.16 11.59
CA GLU A 33 0.93 5.25 13.06
C GLU A 33 2.33 5.44 13.66
N GLU A 34 3.32 4.66 13.17
CA GLU A 34 4.72 4.78 13.60
C GLU A 34 5.30 6.19 13.33
N ILE A 35 5.06 6.73 12.12
CA ILE A 35 5.52 8.07 11.71
C ILE A 35 4.81 9.16 12.51
N SER A 36 3.50 9.05 12.69
CA SER A 36 2.72 10.06 13.43
C SER A 36 3.20 10.21 14.87
N ALA A 37 3.73 9.15 15.46
CA ALA A 37 4.33 9.19 16.79
C ALA A 37 5.67 9.97 16.83
N SER A 38 6.37 10.11 15.69
CA SER A 38 7.65 10.85 15.59
C SER A 38 7.51 12.33 15.22
N TYR A 39 6.26 12.81 15.04
CA TYR A 39 5.95 14.17 14.60
C TYR A 39 6.37 14.53 13.17
N ASP A 40 6.72 13.55 12.35
CA ASP A 40 6.92 13.74 10.92
C ASP A 40 5.57 13.88 10.19
N GLY A 41 5.60 14.47 9.00
CA GLY A 41 4.39 14.64 8.20
C GLY A 41 4.08 13.43 7.33
N VAL A 42 2.81 13.05 7.21
CA VAL A 42 2.36 11.99 6.30
C VAL A 42 1.25 12.50 5.40
N LEU A 43 1.41 12.29 4.11
CA LEU A 43 0.35 12.44 3.11
C LEU A 43 0.02 11.05 2.56
N ILE A 44 -1.24 10.67 2.63
CA ILE A 44 -1.71 9.39 2.10
C ILE A 44 -2.70 9.67 0.97
N PHE A 45 -2.45 9.04 -0.16
CA PHE A 45 -3.32 9.07 -1.31
C PHE A 45 -3.69 7.64 -1.69
N SER A 46 -4.95 7.44 -2.05
CA SER A 46 -5.46 6.20 -2.62
C SER A 46 -5.85 6.40 -4.08
N SER A 47 -6.05 5.32 -4.81
CA SER A 47 -6.53 5.39 -6.19
C SER A 47 -7.83 6.17 -6.34
N SER A 48 -8.72 6.10 -5.34
CA SER A 48 -10.00 6.83 -5.34
C SER A 48 -9.87 8.35 -5.24
N ASP A 49 -8.77 8.86 -4.67
CA ASP A 49 -8.54 10.31 -4.54
C ASP A 49 -8.33 11.00 -5.91
N PHE A 50 -8.01 10.21 -6.94
CA PHE A 50 -7.70 10.70 -8.29
C PHE A 50 -8.77 10.36 -9.33
N SER A 51 -9.86 9.70 -8.93
CA SER A 51 -10.91 9.25 -9.86
C SER A 51 -11.61 10.38 -10.60
N GLU A 52 -11.71 11.56 -9.98
CA GLU A 52 -12.39 12.72 -10.55
C GLU A 52 -11.42 13.83 -11.01
N TYR A 53 -10.28 13.95 -10.32
CA TYR A 53 -9.35 15.06 -10.51
C TYR A 53 -7.91 14.56 -10.46
N GLY A 54 -7.09 14.98 -11.40
CA GLY A 54 -5.66 14.63 -11.39
C GLY A 54 -4.92 15.12 -10.13
N LEU A 55 -3.68 14.71 -9.97
CA LEU A 55 -2.84 15.05 -8.81
C LEU A 55 -2.80 16.55 -8.49
N PRO A 56 -2.68 17.49 -9.48
CA PRO A 56 -2.66 18.92 -9.18
C PRO A 56 -3.91 19.42 -8.46
N ALA A 57 -5.08 18.98 -8.88
CA ALA A 57 -6.35 19.39 -8.26
C ALA A 57 -6.54 18.75 -6.88
N THR A 58 -6.14 17.49 -6.74
CA THR A 58 -6.16 16.78 -5.44
C THR A 58 -5.28 17.49 -4.42
N LEU A 59 -4.05 17.88 -4.77
CA LEU A 59 -3.17 18.64 -3.88
C LEU A 59 -3.79 19.99 -3.47
N ARG A 60 -4.36 20.75 -4.40
CA ARG A 60 -5.03 22.00 -4.07
C ARG A 60 -6.19 21.80 -3.07
N ARG A 61 -6.96 20.75 -3.26
CA ARG A 61 -8.08 20.38 -2.36
C ARG A 61 -7.56 20.04 -0.96
N VAL A 62 -6.57 19.17 -0.87
CA VAL A 62 -5.98 18.73 0.41
C VAL A 62 -5.42 19.91 1.20
N PHE A 63 -4.73 20.83 0.53
CA PHE A 63 -4.13 22.02 1.17
C PHE A 63 -5.04 23.24 1.23
N GLY A 64 -6.31 23.12 0.81
CA GLY A 64 -7.27 24.23 0.86
C GLY A 64 -6.81 25.47 0.09
N THR A 65 -6.05 25.28 -0.99
CA THR A 65 -5.44 26.41 -1.74
C THR A 65 -6.31 26.84 -2.92
N SER A 66 -6.09 28.08 -3.36
CA SER A 66 -6.76 28.59 -4.56
C SER A 66 -6.53 27.69 -5.78
N PRO A 67 -7.53 27.51 -6.66
CA PRO A 67 -7.38 26.78 -7.94
C PRO A 67 -6.23 27.29 -8.81
N ARG A 68 -5.81 28.55 -8.62
CA ARG A 68 -4.72 29.17 -9.37
C ARG A 68 -3.33 28.90 -8.77
N LYS A 69 -3.24 28.31 -7.57
CA LYS A 69 -1.93 28.05 -6.95
C LYS A 69 -1.26 26.87 -7.65
N ASP A 70 -0.03 27.09 -8.08
CA ASP A 70 0.79 26.09 -8.74
C ASP A 70 1.12 24.93 -7.75
N PRO A 71 0.83 23.67 -8.10
CA PRO A 71 1.17 22.50 -7.30
C PRO A 71 2.65 22.38 -6.97
N GLU A 72 3.54 22.73 -7.90
CA GLU A 72 4.99 22.72 -7.65
C GLU A 72 5.37 23.71 -6.54
N ARG A 73 4.72 24.84 -6.49
CA ARG A 73 4.92 25.82 -5.42
C ARG A 73 4.47 25.28 -4.07
N ILE A 74 3.33 24.57 -4.02
CA ILE A 74 2.85 23.95 -2.78
C ILE A 74 3.89 22.95 -2.26
N VAL A 75 4.35 22.05 -3.12
CA VAL A 75 5.33 21.01 -2.75
C VAL A 75 6.67 21.62 -2.32
N ARG A 76 7.13 22.65 -3.02
CA ARG A 76 8.35 23.37 -2.65
C ARG A 76 8.25 24.03 -1.28
N GLU A 77 7.16 24.74 -0.99
CA GLU A 77 6.91 25.39 0.31
C GLU A 77 6.86 24.32 1.43
N MET A 78 6.30 23.15 1.17
CA MET A 78 6.31 22.03 2.13
C MET A 78 7.72 21.53 2.40
N HIS A 79 8.52 21.33 1.36
CA HIS A 79 9.92 20.88 1.50
C HIS A 79 10.76 21.87 2.28
N GLU A 80 10.66 23.18 1.95
CA GLU A 80 11.39 24.25 2.63
C GLU A 80 11.04 24.30 4.13
N ARG A 81 9.77 24.18 4.46
CA ARG A 81 9.31 24.13 5.84
C ARG A 81 9.82 22.90 6.58
N ALA A 82 9.71 21.73 5.97
CA ALA A 82 10.22 20.48 6.54
C ALA A 82 11.75 20.55 6.77
N ALA A 83 12.49 21.18 5.86
CA ALA A 83 13.93 21.39 6.01
C ALA A 83 14.26 22.32 7.18
N GLN A 84 13.51 23.42 7.36
CA GLN A 84 13.68 24.36 8.47
C GLN A 84 13.37 23.71 9.83
N GLU A 85 12.34 22.83 9.87
CA GLU A 85 11.92 22.15 11.09
C GLU A 85 12.70 20.85 11.37
N GLY A 86 13.60 20.44 10.47
CA GLY A 86 14.35 19.17 10.59
C GLY A 86 13.51 17.92 10.41
N ARG A 87 12.30 18.05 9.84
CA ARG A 87 11.32 16.96 9.67
C ARG A 87 11.44 16.27 8.33
N ILE A 88 10.81 15.09 8.25
CA ILE A 88 10.59 14.34 7.00
C ILE A 88 9.10 14.37 6.66
N ILE A 89 8.79 14.42 5.39
CA ILE A 89 7.43 14.29 4.87
C ILE A 89 7.35 13.00 4.07
N TYR A 90 6.53 12.09 4.54
CA TYR A 90 6.22 10.86 3.84
C TYR A 90 5.03 11.07 2.91
N VAL A 91 5.16 10.61 1.67
CA VAL A 91 4.09 10.65 0.67
C VAL A 91 3.78 9.23 0.26
N PHE A 92 2.69 8.71 0.76
CA PHE A 92 2.22 7.35 0.49
C PHE A 92 1.17 7.37 -0.60
N PHE A 93 1.33 6.50 -1.57
CA PHE A 93 0.36 6.29 -2.60
C PHE A 93 -0.05 4.82 -2.67
N ASP A 94 -1.29 4.53 -2.22
CA ASP A 94 -1.80 3.16 -2.17
C ASP A 94 -2.42 2.75 -3.50
N ALA A 95 -2.10 1.52 -3.95
CA ALA A 95 -2.66 0.87 -5.12
C ALA A 95 -2.53 1.67 -6.43
N ILE A 96 -1.32 2.19 -6.74
CA ILE A 96 -1.09 2.95 -7.98
C ILE A 96 -1.53 2.20 -9.24
N ASN A 97 -1.47 0.86 -9.22
CA ASN A 97 -1.90 0.01 -10.33
C ASN A 97 -3.41 0.02 -10.60
N GLU A 98 -4.21 0.53 -9.66
CA GLU A 98 -5.67 0.59 -9.76
C GLU A 98 -6.17 1.99 -10.15
N CYS A 99 -5.25 2.93 -10.31
CA CYS A 99 -5.62 4.30 -10.62
C CYS A 99 -5.94 4.47 -12.10
N LEU A 100 -7.19 4.85 -12.36
CA LEU A 100 -7.68 5.33 -13.65
C LEU A 100 -8.41 6.65 -13.38
N HIS A 101 -8.04 7.71 -14.05
CA HIS A 101 -8.73 8.98 -13.94
C HIS A 101 -8.85 9.69 -15.30
N TYR A 102 -9.81 10.59 -15.41
CA TYR A 102 -9.97 11.42 -16.57
C TYR A 102 -9.36 12.81 -16.32
N GLU A 103 -8.56 13.29 -17.27
CA GLU A 103 -8.16 14.70 -17.27
C GLU A 103 -9.28 15.59 -17.80
N GLU A 104 -9.10 16.92 -17.64
CA GLU A 104 -10.04 17.96 -18.12
C GLU A 104 -10.40 17.82 -19.60
N ASN A 105 -9.53 17.18 -20.40
CA ASN A 105 -9.73 16.91 -21.82
C ASN A 105 -10.43 15.57 -22.11
N SER A 106 -10.98 14.90 -21.10
CA SER A 106 -11.62 13.58 -21.22
C SER A 106 -10.68 12.45 -21.67
N GLU A 107 -9.38 12.64 -21.53
CA GLU A 107 -8.41 11.55 -21.73
C GLU A 107 -8.28 10.69 -20.47
N LEU A 108 -8.36 9.38 -20.67
CA LEU A 108 -8.15 8.40 -19.59
C LEU A 108 -6.66 8.30 -19.27
N ILE A 109 -6.29 8.68 -18.06
CA ILE A 109 -4.93 8.63 -17.57
C ILE A 109 -4.73 7.36 -16.72
N GLY A 110 -3.75 6.58 -17.11
CA GLY A 110 -3.41 5.34 -16.43
C GLY A 110 -2.33 5.51 -15.36
N PRO A 111 -1.98 4.40 -14.69
CA PRO A 111 -1.04 4.37 -13.57
C PRO A 111 0.33 4.99 -13.87
N VAL A 112 0.83 4.82 -15.10
CA VAL A 112 2.15 5.35 -15.52
C VAL A 112 2.15 6.87 -15.54
N ALA A 113 1.13 7.50 -16.13
CA ALA A 113 1.05 8.96 -16.20
C ALA A 113 0.90 9.58 -14.80
N LEU A 114 0.15 8.93 -13.91
CA LEU A 114 0.04 9.36 -12.53
C LEU A 114 1.38 9.23 -11.78
N TYR A 115 2.11 8.14 -11.98
CA TYR A 115 3.46 7.98 -11.44
C TYR A 115 4.38 9.12 -11.90
N GLU A 116 4.36 9.45 -13.21
CA GLU A 116 5.15 10.56 -13.75
C GLU A 116 4.77 11.89 -13.10
N SER A 117 3.49 12.14 -12.87
CA SER A 117 3.03 13.34 -12.18
C SER A 117 3.56 13.43 -10.75
N PHE A 118 3.51 12.33 -9.99
CA PHE A 118 4.10 12.25 -8.66
C PHE A 118 5.61 12.42 -8.67
N ARG A 119 6.26 11.71 -9.57
CA ARG A 119 7.71 11.77 -9.73
C ARG A 119 8.18 13.20 -9.98
N ASN A 120 7.53 13.90 -10.90
CA ASN A 120 7.89 15.27 -11.25
C ASN A 120 7.68 16.27 -10.10
N LEU A 121 6.73 16.00 -9.21
CA LEU A 121 6.44 16.86 -8.07
C LEU A 121 7.31 16.56 -6.84
N PHE A 122 7.53 15.30 -6.50
CA PHE A 122 8.10 14.91 -5.21
C PHE A 122 9.49 14.29 -5.29
N ILE A 123 9.90 13.72 -6.44
CA ILE A 123 11.16 13.01 -6.59
C ILE A 123 12.14 13.87 -7.38
N LYS A 124 12.79 14.80 -6.69
CA LYS A 124 13.80 15.70 -7.25
C LYS A 124 15.09 15.60 -6.43
N PRO A 125 16.27 15.78 -7.05
CA PRO A 125 17.56 15.72 -6.31
C PRO A 125 17.63 16.67 -5.12
N GLU A 126 17.01 17.84 -5.25
CA GLU A 126 16.97 18.85 -4.18
C GLU A 126 15.97 18.55 -3.06
N TYR A 127 15.06 17.58 -3.23
CA TYR A 127 13.99 17.30 -2.27
C TYR A 127 14.38 16.19 -1.27
N SER A 128 15.39 16.45 -0.46
CA SER A 128 15.91 15.49 0.53
C SER A 128 14.96 15.19 1.71
N ARG A 129 13.89 15.98 1.87
CA ARG A 129 12.94 15.83 2.98
C ARG A 129 11.69 15.04 2.62
N PHE A 130 11.54 14.63 1.37
CA PHE A 130 10.46 13.74 0.99
C PHE A 130 10.92 12.27 0.98
N LYS A 131 10.03 11.40 1.46
CA LYS A 131 10.11 9.95 1.33
C LYS A 131 8.83 9.48 0.66
N VAL A 132 8.95 9.07 -0.60
CA VAL A 132 7.81 8.71 -1.46
C VAL A 132 7.70 7.19 -1.51
N LEU A 133 6.51 6.67 -1.28
CA LEU A 133 6.25 5.25 -1.26
C LEU A 133 5.00 4.94 -2.09
N PHE A 134 5.13 3.97 -3.00
CA PHE A 134 4.03 3.46 -3.81
C PHE A 134 3.76 2.00 -3.48
N THR A 135 2.49 1.64 -3.28
CA THR A 135 2.11 0.23 -3.29
C THR A 135 1.67 -0.17 -4.69
N CYS A 136 2.12 -1.33 -5.14
CA CYS A 136 1.79 -1.86 -6.46
C CYS A 136 1.82 -3.39 -6.47
N ARG A 137 1.11 -4.00 -7.42
CA ARG A 137 1.26 -5.44 -7.68
C ARG A 137 2.58 -5.70 -8.39
N ASN A 138 3.26 -6.80 -8.03
CA ASN A 138 4.54 -7.20 -8.61
C ASN A 138 4.51 -7.23 -10.15
N TYR A 139 3.49 -7.90 -10.70
CA TYR A 139 3.33 -8.01 -12.15
C TYR A 139 3.17 -6.63 -12.82
N THR A 140 2.32 -5.78 -12.27
CA THR A 140 2.08 -4.43 -12.82
C THR A 140 3.34 -3.58 -12.75
N TRP A 141 4.04 -3.60 -11.61
CA TRP A 141 5.28 -2.86 -11.44
C TRP A 141 6.33 -3.28 -12.48
N LYS A 142 6.59 -4.58 -12.60
CA LYS A 142 7.59 -5.11 -13.54
C LYS A 142 7.25 -4.84 -15.02
N ASN A 143 5.97 -4.84 -15.39
CA ASN A 143 5.57 -4.71 -16.79
C ASN A 143 5.22 -3.29 -17.23
N LEU A 144 4.55 -2.52 -16.39
CA LEU A 144 4.16 -1.14 -16.74
C LEU A 144 5.23 -0.11 -16.39
N PHE A 145 5.94 -0.28 -15.27
CA PHE A 145 6.87 0.72 -14.78
C PHE A 145 8.35 0.42 -15.12
N HIS A 146 8.63 -0.57 -15.95
CA HIS A 146 10.02 -1.00 -16.23
C HIS A 146 10.92 0.12 -16.77
N LYS A 147 10.38 1.03 -17.61
CA LYS A 147 11.16 2.18 -18.14
C LYS A 147 11.44 3.22 -17.05
N GLN A 148 10.43 3.50 -16.23
CA GLN A 148 10.52 4.43 -15.11
C GLN A 148 11.51 3.91 -14.06
N MET A 149 11.49 2.61 -13.77
CA MET A 149 12.43 1.97 -12.84
C MET A 149 13.87 2.19 -13.23
N GLY A 150 14.22 2.03 -14.52
CA GLY A 150 15.58 2.25 -15.00
C GLY A 150 16.02 3.70 -14.84
N ARG A 151 15.15 4.66 -15.16
CA ARG A 151 15.43 6.10 -15.03
C ARG A 151 15.55 6.55 -13.57
N ASP A 152 14.70 6.03 -12.70
CA ASP A 152 14.59 6.48 -11.32
C ASP A 152 15.37 5.60 -10.33
N GLU A 153 16.21 4.69 -10.83
CA GLU A 153 17.01 3.75 -10.02
C GLU A 153 17.89 4.46 -8.97
N ALA A 154 18.45 5.62 -9.31
CA ALA A 154 19.25 6.41 -8.39
C ALA A 154 18.49 6.89 -7.15
N PHE A 155 17.15 7.03 -7.26
CA PHE A 155 16.27 7.46 -6.17
C PHE A 155 15.65 6.30 -5.41
N MET A 156 15.72 5.06 -5.94
CA MET A 156 15.07 3.91 -5.35
C MET A 156 15.85 3.33 -4.18
N TYR A 157 15.14 3.09 -3.10
CA TYR A 157 15.60 2.22 -2.03
C TYR A 157 15.32 0.76 -2.42
N LYS A 158 16.38 -0.03 -2.44
CA LYS A 158 16.35 -1.47 -2.74
C LYS A 158 16.85 -2.23 -1.52
N PRO A 159 15.97 -2.64 -0.59
CA PRO A 159 16.39 -3.48 0.52
C PRO A 159 16.83 -4.84 0.03
N ASP A 160 17.69 -5.52 0.81
CA ASP A 160 18.05 -6.90 0.56
C ASP A 160 16.79 -7.77 0.50
N GLY A 161 16.65 -8.54 -0.59
CA GLY A 161 15.46 -9.37 -0.83
C GLY A 161 14.28 -8.66 -1.49
N GLY A 162 14.40 -7.36 -1.80
CA GLY A 162 13.33 -6.55 -2.38
C GLY A 162 12.38 -5.94 -1.35
N ALA A 163 11.57 -4.98 -1.76
CA ALA A 163 10.52 -4.37 -0.93
C ALA A 163 9.18 -5.07 -1.22
N GLU A 164 9.12 -6.37 -0.99
CA GLU A 164 7.93 -7.18 -1.23
C GLU A 164 7.23 -7.51 0.09
N VAL A 165 5.91 -7.30 0.11
CA VAL A 165 5.05 -7.81 1.18
C VAL A 165 4.68 -9.25 0.81
N HIS A 166 5.05 -10.17 1.66
CA HIS A 166 4.70 -11.58 1.54
C HIS A 166 3.57 -11.93 2.50
N GLY A 167 3.02 -13.13 2.33
CA GLY A 167 2.12 -13.70 3.32
C GLY A 167 2.79 -13.87 4.70
N PHE A 168 1.99 -14.16 5.70
CA PHE A 168 2.45 -14.33 7.08
C PHE A 168 3.54 -15.41 7.19
N ASN A 169 4.58 -15.14 7.96
CA ASN A 169 5.41 -16.22 8.50
C ASN A 169 4.65 -16.97 9.60
N ASP A 170 5.25 -18.05 10.16
CA ASP A 170 4.54 -18.89 11.13
C ASP A 170 4.15 -18.15 12.41
N ALA A 171 5.01 -17.27 12.91
CA ALA A 171 4.73 -16.47 14.11
C ALA A 171 3.66 -15.40 13.86
N GLU A 172 3.73 -14.73 12.73
CA GLU A 172 2.74 -13.74 12.30
C GLU A 172 1.38 -14.38 12.06
N LEU A 173 1.34 -15.57 11.45
CA LEU A 173 0.09 -16.30 11.25
C LEU A 173 -0.54 -16.69 12.58
N GLN A 174 0.26 -17.16 13.55
CA GLN A 174 -0.24 -17.52 14.87
C GLN A 174 -0.86 -16.32 15.61
N GLU A 175 -0.21 -15.17 15.55
CA GLU A 175 -0.75 -13.94 16.14
C GLU A 175 -1.98 -13.44 15.41
N ALA A 176 -1.95 -13.44 14.07
CA ALA A 176 -3.12 -13.07 13.25
C ALA A 176 -4.30 -14.01 13.54
N TRP A 177 -4.05 -15.34 13.65
CA TRP A 177 -5.09 -16.30 14.01
C TRP A 177 -5.73 -15.96 15.35
N ARG A 178 -4.93 -15.67 16.38
CA ARG A 178 -5.43 -15.31 17.71
C ARG A 178 -6.38 -14.10 17.66
N ILE A 179 -6.02 -13.09 16.86
CA ILE A 179 -6.85 -11.89 16.67
C ILE A 179 -8.14 -12.25 15.94
N TYR A 180 -8.05 -12.98 14.84
CA TYR A 180 -9.21 -13.36 14.02
C TYR A 180 -10.12 -14.35 14.74
N GLN A 181 -9.55 -15.29 15.49
CA GLN A 181 -10.32 -16.24 16.32
C GLN A 181 -11.24 -15.49 17.30
N ASN A 182 -10.71 -14.50 17.98
CA ASN A 182 -11.49 -13.67 18.91
C ASN A 182 -12.52 -12.81 18.16
N LEU A 183 -12.12 -12.15 17.07
CA LEU A 183 -12.98 -11.24 16.29
C LEU A 183 -14.17 -11.97 15.66
N TYR A 184 -13.93 -13.13 15.09
CA TYR A 184 -14.93 -13.92 14.36
C TYR A 184 -15.50 -15.09 15.19
N GLN A 185 -15.11 -15.22 16.47
CA GLN A 185 -15.60 -16.26 17.39
C GLN A 185 -15.37 -17.68 16.85
N MET A 186 -14.20 -17.91 16.25
CA MET A 186 -13.84 -19.19 15.67
C MET A 186 -13.60 -20.23 16.76
N SER A 187 -14.06 -21.46 16.54
CA SER A 187 -13.94 -22.55 17.54
C SER A 187 -12.69 -23.42 17.36
N ASN A 188 -11.96 -23.29 16.24
CA ASN A 188 -10.75 -24.12 16.01
C ASN A 188 -9.60 -23.68 16.93
N ASP A 189 -8.91 -24.67 17.49
CA ASP A 189 -7.57 -24.44 18.03
C ASP A 189 -6.57 -24.36 16.87
N PHE A 190 -5.66 -23.40 16.91
CA PHE A 190 -4.59 -23.24 15.90
C PHE A 190 -3.79 -24.53 15.68
N ASN A 191 -3.52 -25.25 16.76
CA ASN A 191 -2.72 -26.48 16.74
C ASN A 191 -3.45 -27.67 16.12
N THR A 192 -4.77 -27.58 15.92
CA THR A 192 -5.58 -28.64 15.30
C THR A 192 -5.72 -28.44 13.78
N LEU A 193 -5.28 -27.30 13.26
CA LEU A 193 -5.31 -27.03 11.82
C LEU A 193 -4.32 -27.89 11.07
N SER A 194 -4.74 -28.40 9.91
CA SER A 194 -3.85 -29.19 9.06
C SER A 194 -2.68 -28.35 8.54
N LYS A 195 -1.55 -29.00 8.23
CA LYS A 195 -0.39 -28.31 7.64
C LYS A 195 -0.75 -27.60 6.32
N VAL A 196 -1.64 -28.18 5.56
CA VAL A 196 -2.09 -27.59 4.28
C VAL A 196 -2.94 -26.36 4.53
N SER A 197 -3.87 -26.43 5.50
CA SER A 197 -4.65 -25.25 5.93
C SER A 197 -3.74 -24.13 6.41
N LEU A 198 -2.74 -24.42 7.23
CA LEU A 198 -1.78 -23.41 7.72
C LEU A 198 -1.01 -22.74 6.57
N VAL A 199 -0.58 -23.50 5.56
CA VAL A 199 0.09 -22.93 4.38
C VAL A 199 -0.84 -21.97 3.62
N ARG A 200 -2.12 -22.31 3.48
CA ARG A 200 -3.11 -21.46 2.82
C ARG A 200 -3.43 -20.20 3.62
N LEU A 201 -3.59 -20.35 4.92
CA LEU A 201 -3.90 -19.22 5.82
C LEU A 201 -2.74 -18.23 6.00
N LYS A 202 -1.53 -18.56 5.52
CA LYS A 202 -0.44 -17.57 5.40
C LYS A 202 -0.77 -16.43 4.44
N ASP A 203 -1.69 -16.64 3.50
CA ASP A 203 -2.24 -15.54 2.71
C ASP A 203 -3.24 -14.74 3.57
N PRO A 204 -2.98 -13.44 3.84
CA PRO A 204 -3.85 -12.62 4.68
C PRO A 204 -5.29 -12.49 4.16
N LEU A 205 -5.46 -12.51 2.83
CA LEU A 205 -6.77 -12.46 2.21
C LEU A 205 -7.54 -13.76 2.44
N VAL A 206 -6.87 -14.89 2.23
CA VAL A 206 -7.46 -16.22 2.49
C VAL A 206 -7.85 -16.35 3.96
N LEU A 207 -6.99 -15.95 4.89
CA LEU A 207 -7.30 -15.95 6.32
C LEU A 207 -8.56 -15.12 6.63
N LYS A 208 -8.60 -13.89 6.11
CA LYS A 208 -9.73 -12.99 6.32
C LYS A 208 -11.04 -13.58 5.80
N ILE A 209 -11.05 -14.04 4.55
CA ILE A 209 -12.28 -14.58 3.92
C ILE A 209 -12.72 -15.86 4.63
N ALA A 210 -11.79 -16.78 4.91
CA ALA A 210 -12.09 -18.01 5.62
C ALA A 210 -12.75 -17.74 6.99
N CYS A 211 -12.20 -16.81 7.77
CA CYS A 211 -12.80 -16.45 9.06
C CYS A 211 -14.13 -15.71 8.93
N THR A 212 -14.27 -14.84 7.91
CA THR A 212 -15.53 -14.11 7.67
C THR A 212 -16.68 -15.06 7.27
N ASN A 213 -16.40 -16.06 6.44
CA ASN A 213 -17.41 -17.02 5.98
C ASN A 213 -17.82 -18.02 7.07
N HIS A 214 -16.99 -18.18 8.13
CA HIS A 214 -17.21 -19.17 9.17
C HIS A 214 -17.38 -18.55 10.58
N VAL A 215 -17.94 -17.35 10.67
CA VAL A 215 -18.18 -16.68 11.96
C VAL A 215 -18.98 -17.58 12.92
N GLY A 216 -18.44 -17.79 14.13
CA GLY A 216 -19.04 -18.64 15.16
C GLY A 216 -18.97 -20.15 14.87
N ARG A 217 -18.22 -20.57 13.86
CA ARG A 217 -18.12 -21.96 13.41
C ARG A 217 -16.66 -22.43 13.41
N THR A 218 -16.47 -23.73 13.12
CA THR A 218 -15.15 -24.28 12.82
C THR A 218 -14.82 -24.12 11.35
N LEU A 219 -13.56 -23.84 11.03
CA LEU A 219 -13.07 -23.95 9.67
C LEU A 219 -13.14 -25.41 9.23
N PRO A 220 -13.56 -25.69 8.01
CA PRO A 220 -13.55 -27.07 7.50
C PRO A 220 -12.11 -27.57 7.33
N ASP A 221 -11.91 -28.86 7.52
CA ASP A 221 -10.61 -29.52 7.36
C ASP A 221 -10.08 -29.46 5.90
N GLU A 222 -10.97 -29.21 4.95
CA GLU A 222 -10.71 -29.20 3.51
C GLU A 222 -10.38 -27.79 2.96
N LEU A 223 -9.74 -26.91 3.71
CA LEU A 223 -9.23 -25.62 3.16
C LEU A 223 -8.31 -25.81 1.93
N GLU A 224 -7.89 -27.02 1.67
CA GLU A 224 -7.18 -27.43 0.45
C GLU A 224 -7.93 -27.08 -0.85
N LYS A 225 -9.26 -27.16 -0.80
CA LYS A 225 -10.14 -26.87 -1.96
C LYS A 225 -10.42 -25.39 -2.13
N PHE A 226 -10.12 -24.57 -1.12
CA PHE A 226 -10.35 -23.13 -1.19
C PHE A 226 -9.22 -22.43 -1.94
N THR A 227 -9.43 -22.19 -3.20
CA THR A 227 -8.71 -21.12 -3.91
C THR A 227 -9.32 -19.78 -3.49
N SER A 228 -8.58 -18.69 -3.63
CA SER A 228 -9.15 -17.34 -3.42
C SER A 228 -10.43 -17.10 -4.23
N VAL A 229 -10.51 -17.69 -5.42
CA VAL A 229 -11.71 -17.64 -6.30
C VAL A 229 -12.89 -18.38 -5.67
N ALA A 230 -12.71 -19.61 -5.20
CA ALA A 230 -13.79 -20.38 -4.58
C ALA A 230 -14.31 -19.72 -3.29
N LEU A 231 -13.41 -19.11 -2.50
CA LEU A 231 -13.81 -18.34 -1.31
C LEU A 231 -14.60 -17.07 -1.65
N PHE A 232 -14.26 -16.40 -2.75
CA PHE A 232 -15.02 -15.25 -3.24
C PHE A 232 -16.41 -15.68 -3.76
N GLU A 233 -16.51 -16.79 -4.48
CA GLU A 233 -17.79 -17.35 -4.95
C GLU A 233 -18.70 -17.70 -3.77
N GLU A 234 -18.18 -18.38 -2.73
CA GLU A 234 -18.92 -18.68 -1.51
C GLU A 234 -19.40 -17.41 -0.79
N MET A 235 -18.58 -16.35 -0.78
CA MET A 235 -18.95 -15.07 -0.16
C MET A 235 -20.08 -14.37 -0.95
N THR A 236 -20.10 -14.49 -2.29
CA THR A 236 -21.17 -13.90 -3.12
C THR A 236 -22.48 -14.66 -2.97
N ASP A 237 -22.45 -15.97 -2.76
CA ASP A 237 -23.63 -16.78 -2.52
C ASP A 237 -24.29 -16.52 -1.14
N ILE A 238 -23.51 -16.05 -0.16
CA ILE A 238 -24.03 -15.67 1.18
C ILE A 238 -24.74 -14.30 1.15
N ILE A 239 -24.40 -13.42 0.19
CA ILE A 239 -24.94 -12.07 0.06
C ILE A 239 -26.17 -12.00 -0.87
N SER A 240 -26.36 -13.00 -1.72
CA SER A 240 -27.50 -13.14 -2.64
C SER A 240 -28.71 -13.82 -1.97
#